data_7ba5faa6056f161756a5eb019ae51241
#
_entry.id   7ba5faa6056f161756a5eb019ae51241
#
_cell.length_a   1.000
_cell.length_b   1.000
_cell.length_c   1.000
_cell.angle_alpha   90.00
_cell.angle_beta   90.00
_cell.angle_gamma   90.00
#
_symmetry.space_group_name_H-M   'P 1'
#
loop_
_entity.id
_entity.type
_entity.pdbx_description
1 polymer ?
#
loop_
_entity_poly.entity_id
_entity_poly.type
_entity_poly.pdbx_seq_one_letter_code
_entity_poly.pdbx_strand_id
1 'polypeptide(L)'
;KEIYFHAVVEPDGKKIEVSENESILTASLRNNISHLSACGGTGKCSTCRVEIFEGLKNCSPRSELEQRLSKRLSFPENIRLACQTTISGPVSYRRLLLDRRDLSNSNQLANTKLESVGTIRNLSIMFCDIRGFTPFSEALAAYDVIFILNRYISIMRDVIIRNGGEVNNYIGDAILAIFGLK
;
A
#
# COMPACT_ATOMS: atom_id res chain seq x y z
N LYS A 1 -32.49 3.87 17.94
CA LYS A 1 -31.38 3.91 18.94
C LYS A 1 -30.20 3.25 18.25
N GLU A 2 -29.08 3.96 18.12
CA GLU A 2 -27.84 3.35 17.65
C GLU A 2 -27.33 2.42 18.75
N ILE A 3 -26.89 1.23 18.36
CA ILE A 3 -26.29 0.23 19.25
C ILE A 3 -24.79 0.40 19.19
N TYR A 4 -24.16 0.54 20.35
CA TYR A 4 -22.71 0.66 20.49
C TYR A 4 -22.12 -0.52 21.26
N PHE A 5 -20.96 -0.98 20.82
CA PHE A 5 -20.17 -2.01 21.46
C PHE A 5 -18.83 -1.43 21.92
N HIS A 6 -18.17 -2.09 22.85
CA HIS A 6 -16.88 -1.65 23.34
C HIS A 6 -15.76 -2.45 22.70
N ALA A 7 -14.72 -1.76 22.28
CA ALA A 7 -13.48 -2.38 21.85
C ALA A 7 -12.29 -1.86 22.66
N VAL A 8 -11.35 -2.75 22.99
CA VAL A 8 -10.07 -2.42 23.62
C VAL A 8 -8.99 -2.45 22.56
N VAL A 9 -8.22 -1.37 22.45
CA VAL A 9 -7.20 -1.19 21.41
C VAL A 9 -5.81 -1.23 22.02
N GLU A 10 -5.04 -2.25 21.65
CA GLU A 10 -3.65 -2.37 22.04
C GLU A 10 -2.69 -1.83 20.96
N PRO A 11 -1.53 -1.27 21.34
CA PRO A 11 -0.96 -1.19 22.70
C PRO A 11 -1.43 0.02 23.50
N ASP A 12 -2.37 0.83 23.01
CA ASP A 12 -2.77 2.08 23.66
C ASP A 12 -3.58 1.85 24.94
N GLY A 13 -4.10 0.64 25.18
CA GLY A 13 -4.98 0.31 26.30
C GLY A 13 -6.31 1.11 26.30
N LYS A 14 -6.64 1.74 25.16
CA LYS A 14 -7.84 2.59 25.05
C LYS A 14 -9.09 1.74 24.83
N LYS A 15 -10.14 2.08 25.59
CA LYS A 15 -11.49 1.59 25.29
C LYS A 15 -12.19 2.58 24.37
N ILE A 16 -12.75 2.07 23.28
CA ILE A 16 -13.51 2.86 22.30
C ILE A 16 -14.92 2.28 22.14
N GLU A 17 -15.84 3.14 21.74
CA GLU A 17 -17.18 2.74 21.32
C GLU A 17 -17.18 2.55 19.81
N VAL A 18 -17.79 1.48 19.35
CA VAL A 18 -17.93 1.09 17.94
C VAL A 18 -19.40 0.91 17.65
N SER A 19 -19.95 1.60 16.66
CA SER A 19 -21.34 1.41 16.22
C SER A 19 -21.49 0.07 15.50
N GLU A 20 -22.67 -0.54 15.60
CA GLU A 20 -22.99 -1.84 14.98
C GLU A 20 -22.64 -1.91 13.47
N ASN A 21 -22.78 -0.81 12.75
CA ASN A 21 -22.53 -0.74 11.31
C ASN A 21 -21.19 -0.10 10.96
N GLU A 22 -20.35 0.18 11.96
CA GLU A 22 -19.08 0.86 11.79
C GLU A 22 -17.93 -0.17 11.74
N SER A 23 -16.97 0.05 10.81
CA SER A 23 -15.77 -0.79 10.81
C SER A 23 -14.83 -0.45 11.96
N ILE A 24 -14.02 -1.42 12.40
CA ILE A 24 -12.97 -1.19 13.39
C ILE A 24 -12.04 -0.06 12.98
N LEU A 25 -11.73 0.08 11.68
CA LEU A 25 -10.90 1.17 11.16
C LEU A 25 -11.56 2.53 11.39
N THR A 26 -12.82 2.67 10.99
CA THR A 26 -13.56 3.94 11.12
C THR A 26 -13.70 4.34 12.58
N ALA A 27 -14.05 3.38 13.46
CA ALA A 27 -14.14 3.60 14.89
C ALA A 27 -12.79 4.04 15.50
N SER A 28 -11.68 3.40 15.10
CA SER A 28 -10.34 3.80 15.54
C SER A 28 -10.04 5.25 15.16
N LEU A 29 -10.26 5.63 13.91
CA LEU A 29 -9.98 6.97 13.40
C LEU A 29 -10.88 8.02 14.07
N ARG A 30 -12.16 7.73 14.26
CA ARG A 30 -13.12 8.61 14.97
C ARG A 30 -12.69 8.87 16.43
N ASN A 31 -12.07 7.88 17.08
CA ASN A 31 -11.56 7.99 18.43
C ASN A 31 -10.10 8.50 18.51
N ASN A 32 -9.58 9.13 17.45
CA ASN A 32 -8.23 9.66 17.36
C ASN A 32 -7.14 8.60 17.62
N ILE A 33 -7.39 7.36 17.22
CA ILE A 33 -6.40 6.30 17.22
C ILE A 33 -5.83 6.21 15.81
N SER A 34 -4.54 6.53 15.66
CA SER A 34 -3.85 6.39 14.37
C SER A 34 -3.93 4.94 13.89
N HIS A 35 -4.50 4.71 12.72
CA HIS A 35 -4.65 3.38 12.15
C HIS A 35 -4.32 3.42 10.66
N LEU A 36 -3.24 2.74 10.28
CA LEU A 36 -2.73 2.76 8.91
C LEU A 36 -3.69 2.04 7.96
N SER A 37 -4.01 2.69 6.83
CA SER A 37 -4.86 2.10 5.78
C SER A 37 -4.45 2.63 4.40
N ALA A 38 -3.38 2.08 3.83
CA ALA A 38 -2.79 2.55 2.56
C ALA A 38 -3.79 2.60 1.39
N CYS A 39 -4.79 1.73 1.35
CA CYS A 39 -5.83 1.76 0.31
C CYS A 39 -7.05 2.61 0.66
N GLY A 40 -7.01 3.40 1.74
CA GLY A 40 -8.16 4.20 2.17
C GLY A 40 -9.37 3.37 2.65
N GLY A 41 -9.15 2.18 3.19
CA GLY A 41 -10.24 1.35 3.72
C GLY A 41 -10.99 0.49 2.70
N THR A 42 -10.51 0.39 1.45
CA THR A 42 -11.20 -0.34 0.36
C THR A 42 -10.95 -1.85 0.33
N GLY A 43 -10.30 -2.44 1.35
CA GLY A 43 -10.03 -3.89 1.43
C GLY A 43 -8.96 -4.41 0.46
N LYS A 44 -8.23 -3.53 -0.23
CA LYS A 44 -7.25 -3.90 -1.28
C LYS A 44 -5.82 -4.08 -0.78
N CYS A 45 -5.53 -3.70 0.46
CA CYS A 45 -4.22 -3.87 1.09
C CYS A 45 -4.36 -4.52 2.46
N SER A 46 -3.22 -4.84 3.08
CA SER A 46 -3.18 -5.46 4.40
C SER A 46 -2.66 -4.53 5.49
N THR A 47 -2.52 -3.24 5.23
CA THR A 47 -1.90 -2.30 6.17
C THR A 47 -2.76 -2.02 7.39
N CYS A 48 -4.09 -2.16 7.28
CA CYS A 48 -5.02 -2.02 8.40
C CYS A 48 -5.23 -3.32 9.22
N ARG A 49 -4.30 -4.29 9.12
CA ARG A 49 -4.41 -5.55 9.84
C ARG A 49 -4.44 -5.35 11.34
N VAL A 50 -5.34 -6.08 11.97
CA VAL A 50 -5.43 -6.21 13.43
C VAL A 50 -5.40 -7.68 13.82
N GLU A 51 -4.85 -7.95 14.98
CA GLU A 51 -4.95 -9.24 15.64
C GLU A 51 -6.03 -9.16 16.71
N ILE A 52 -7.03 -10.03 16.62
CA ILE A 52 -8.11 -10.14 17.60
C ILE A 52 -7.66 -11.15 18.67
N PHE A 53 -7.58 -10.71 19.92
CA PHE A 53 -7.25 -11.60 21.06
C PHE A 53 -8.49 -12.16 21.71
N GLU A 54 -9.51 -11.28 21.87
CA GLU A 54 -10.76 -11.62 22.54
C GLU A 54 -11.93 -11.17 21.68
N GLY A 55 -12.99 -11.93 21.71
CA GLY A 55 -14.22 -11.56 21.03
C GLY A 55 -14.21 -11.82 19.51
N LEU A 56 -13.37 -12.72 18.97
CA LEU A 56 -13.35 -13.05 17.53
C LEU A 56 -14.74 -13.47 17.02
N LYS A 57 -15.51 -14.18 17.83
CA LYS A 57 -16.91 -14.57 17.52
C LYS A 57 -17.87 -13.39 17.37
N ASN A 58 -17.52 -12.24 17.91
CA ASN A 58 -18.28 -11.00 17.81
C ASN A 58 -17.89 -10.18 16.57
N CYS A 59 -16.90 -10.62 15.80
CA CYS A 59 -16.53 -9.99 14.54
C CYS A 59 -17.42 -10.52 13.41
N SER A 60 -17.74 -9.65 12.44
CA SER A 60 -18.43 -10.06 11.21
C SER A 60 -17.66 -11.16 10.47
N PRO A 61 -18.31 -12.00 9.68
CA PRO A 61 -17.62 -12.90 8.74
C PRO A 61 -16.69 -12.11 7.82
N ARG A 62 -15.63 -12.73 7.34
CA ARG A 62 -14.73 -12.08 6.35
C ARG A 62 -15.50 -11.76 5.08
N SER A 63 -15.39 -10.49 4.62
CA SER A 63 -15.90 -10.11 3.31
C SER A 63 -15.14 -10.86 2.19
N GLU A 64 -15.70 -10.91 0.98
CA GLU A 64 -14.99 -11.53 -0.16
C GLU A 64 -13.60 -10.96 -0.40
N LEU A 65 -13.44 -9.63 -0.27
CA LEU A 65 -12.15 -8.96 -0.44
C LEU A 65 -11.16 -9.40 0.64
N GLU A 66 -11.60 -9.42 1.89
CA GLU A 66 -10.80 -9.90 3.01
C GLU A 66 -10.43 -11.37 2.84
N GLN A 67 -11.38 -12.22 2.42
CA GLN A 67 -11.15 -13.64 2.21
C GLN A 67 -10.11 -13.92 1.12
N ARG A 68 -10.18 -13.21 -0.01
CA ARG A 68 -9.20 -13.33 -1.10
C ARG A 68 -7.80 -12.94 -0.62
N LEU A 69 -7.70 -11.81 0.11
CA LEU A 69 -6.42 -11.33 0.62
C LEU A 69 -5.85 -12.25 1.71
N SER A 70 -6.70 -12.74 2.62
CA SER A 70 -6.33 -13.68 3.68
C SER A 70 -5.78 -14.99 3.12
N LYS A 71 -6.41 -15.55 2.09
CA LYS A 71 -5.90 -16.75 1.41
C LYS A 71 -4.55 -16.50 0.77
N ARG A 72 -4.38 -15.39 0.06
CA ARG A 72 -3.12 -15.04 -0.61
C ARG A 72 -1.96 -14.83 0.35
N LEU A 73 -2.23 -14.27 1.53
CA LEU A 73 -1.23 -13.92 2.54
C LEU A 73 -1.17 -14.92 3.71
N SER A 74 -1.95 -16.02 3.62
CA SER A 74 -2.02 -17.06 4.66
C SER A 74 -2.34 -16.52 6.05
N PHE A 75 -3.32 -15.63 6.16
CA PHE A 75 -3.71 -15.06 7.46
C PHE A 75 -4.45 -16.09 8.32
N PRO A 76 -4.04 -16.29 9.58
CA PRO A 76 -4.84 -17.02 10.54
C PRO A 76 -6.18 -16.33 10.80
N GLU A 77 -7.12 -17.05 11.42
CA GLU A 77 -8.50 -16.56 11.60
C GLU A 77 -8.59 -15.30 12.45
N ASN A 78 -7.71 -15.16 13.44
CA ASN A 78 -7.66 -14.00 14.34
C ASN A 78 -7.01 -12.76 13.71
N ILE A 79 -6.42 -12.86 12.53
CA ILE A 79 -5.93 -11.69 11.79
C ILE A 79 -7.02 -11.19 10.85
N ARG A 80 -7.48 -9.98 11.11
CA ARG A 80 -8.59 -9.36 10.39
C ARG A 80 -8.16 -8.05 9.72
N LEU A 81 -8.88 -7.64 8.68
CA LEU A 81 -8.75 -6.31 8.11
C LEU A 81 -9.71 -5.35 8.83
N ALA A 82 -9.17 -4.40 9.59
CA ALA A 82 -9.98 -3.45 10.36
C ALA A 82 -11.01 -2.68 9.51
N CYS A 83 -10.69 -2.42 8.24
CA CYS A 83 -11.61 -1.74 7.32
C CYS A 83 -12.77 -2.61 6.81
N GLN A 84 -12.69 -3.93 6.99
CA GLN A 84 -13.69 -4.89 6.52
C GLN A 84 -14.42 -5.59 7.67
N THR A 85 -14.03 -5.29 8.92
CA THR A 85 -14.56 -5.97 10.11
C THR A 85 -15.45 -5.01 10.89
N THR A 86 -16.70 -5.37 11.06
CA THR A 86 -17.64 -4.79 12.04
C THR A 86 -17.75 -5.69 13.26
N ILE A 87 -18.27 -5.19 14.36
CA ILE A 87 -18.43 -5.95 15.59
C ILE A 87 -19.89 -5.94 16.08
N SER A 88 -20.30 -7.03 16.73
CA SER A 88 -21.63 -7.21 17.35
C SER A 88 -21.55 -7.50 18.86
N GLY A 89 -20.42 -7.25 19.47
CA GLY A 89 -20.15 -7.43 20.90
C GLY A 89 -18.73 -6.98 21.27
N PRO A 90 -18.34 -7.14 22.54
CA PRO A 90 -17.01 -6.72 23.00
C PRO A 90 -15.87 -7.44 22.25
N VAL A 91 -14.82 -6.67 21.89
CA VAL A 91 -13.64 -7.16 21.17
C VAL A 91 -12.38 -6.52 21.74
N SER A 92 -11.31 -7.30 21.88
CA SER A 92 -9.96 -6.78 22.15
C SER A 92 -9.07 -7.06 20.98
N TYR A 93 -8.39 -6.01 20.45
CA TYR A 93 -7.54 -6.14 19.28
C TYR A 93 -6.25 -5.32 19.38
N ARG A 94 -5.23 -5.76 18.65
CA ARG A 94 -3.96 -5.06 18.47
C ARG A 94 -3.76 -4.69 17.02
N ARG A 95 -3.35 -3.47 16.77
CA ARG A 95 -2.87 -3.05 15.44
C ARG A 95 -1.50 -3.67 15.18
N LEU A 96 -1.32 -4.33 14.04
CA LEU A 96 -0.06 -5.01 13.71
C LEU A 96 0.98 -4.10 13.04
N LEU A 97 0.54 -2.93 12.54
CA LEU A 97 1.42 -1.91 11.97
C LEU A 97 1.37 -0.69 12.88
N LEU A 98 2.34 -0.57 13.75
CA LEU A 98 2.40 0.44 14.81
C LEU A 98 3.66 1.29 14.77
N ASP A 99 4.67 0.90 13.99
CA ASP A 99 5.97 1.52 14.17
C ASP A 99 5.98 2.92 13.58
N ARG A 100 6.37 3.89 14.43
CA ARG A 100 6.69 5.26 13.99
C ARG A 100 7.83 5.26 12.95
N ARG A 101 8.62 4.18 12.87
CA ARG A 101 9.61 3.97 11.81
C ARG A 101 8.94 3.57 10.51
N ASP A 102 7.88 2.76 10.54
CA ASP A 102 7.06 2.48 9.35
C ASP A 102 6.33 3.75 8.88
N LEU A 103 5.88 4.58 9.82
CA LEU A 103 5.36 5.93 9.53
C LEU A 103 6.47 6.88 9.04
N SER A 104 7.69 6.81 9.56
CA SER A 104 8.79 7.66 9.10
C SER A 104 9.36 7.21 7.75
N ASN A 105 9.40 5.91 7.48
CA ASN A 105 9.76 5.38 6.15
C ASN A 105 8.67 5.66 5.11
N SER A 106 7.39 5.64 5.50
CA SER A 106 6.30 6.11 4.65
C SER A 106 6.25 7.65 4.55
N ASN A 107 6.69 8.39 5.58
CA ASN A 107 6.81 9.85 5.58
C ASN A 107 8.02 10.37 4.81
N GLN A 108 9.05 9.56 4.56
CA GLN A 108 10.11 9.89 3.58
C GLN A 108 9.59 9.84 2.14
N LEU A 109 8.49 9.12 1.89
CA LEU A 109 7.74 9.15 0.64
C LEU A 109 6.63 10.23 0.63
N ALA A 110 6.34 10.88 1.76
CA ALA A 110 5.22 11.80 1.89
C ALA A 110 5.59 13.07 2.66
N ASN A 111 6.12 14.05 1.94
CA ASN A 111 5.83 15.47 2.22
C ASN A 111 4.38 15.82 1.82
N THR A 112 3.46 14.88 1.89
CA THR A 112 2.05 15.03 1.53
C THR A 112 1.17 14.55 2.67
N LYS A 113 0.19 15.38 3.00
CA LYS A 113 -0.84 15.12 4.01
C LYS A 113 -1.31 13.66 3.97
N LEU A 114 -1.35 13.00 5.14
CA LEU A 114 -1.76 11.62 5.40
C LEU A 114 -3.15 11.20 4.86
N GLU A 115 -3.80 12.01 4.04
CA GLU A 115 -5.15 11.75 3.52
C GLU A 115 -5.20 10.81 2.32
N SER A 116 -4.07 10.50 1.67
CA SER A 116 -4.06 9.47 0.60
C SER A 116 -2.69 8.85 0.41
N VAL A 117 -2.45 7.71 1.02
CA VAL A 117 -1.26 6.87 0.73
C VAL A 117 -1.49 6.11 -0.58
N GLY A 118 -1.45 6.83 -1.68
CA GLY A 118 -1.57 6.30 -3.03
C GLY A 118 -2.99 6.19 -3.56
N THR A 119 -3.12 6.33 -4.86
CA THR A 119 -4.36 6.09 -5.61
C THR A 119 -4.17 4.90 -6.53
N ILE A 120 -5.20 4.06 -6.66
CA ILE A 120 -5.21 2.98 -7.65
C ILE A 120 -5.69 3.56 -8.97
N ARG A 121 -4.84 3.47 -10.00
CA ARG A 121 -5.14 3.91 -11.36
C ARG A 121 -4.84 2.78 -12.34
N ASN A 122 -5.51 2.79 -13.48
CA ASN A 122 -5.11 1.96 -14.60
C ASN A 122 -3.97 2.66 -15.33
N LEU A 123 -2.79 2.09 -15.29
CA LEU A 123 -1.57 2.63 -15.90
C LEU A 123 -0.98 1.60 -16.84
N SER A 124 -0.37 2.07 -17.93
CA SER A 124 0.49 1.23 -18.76
C SER A 124 1.94 1.41 -18.30
N ILE A 125 2.60 0.30 -18.01
CA ILE A 125 4.02 0.29 -17.61
C ILE A 125 4.82 -0.28 -18.77
N MET A 126 5.82 0.49 -19.22
CA MET A 126 6.77 0.07 -20.24
C MET A 126 8.13 -0.18 -19.58
N PHE A 127 8.68 -1.35 -19.83
CA PHE A 127 10.06 -1.69 -19.50
C PHE A 127 10.78 -2.02 -20.80
N CYS A 128 11.82 -1.28 -21.14
CA CYS A 128 12.61 -1.51 -22.35
C CYS A 128 14.10 -1.57 -22.02
N ASP A 129 14.82 -2.37 -22.78
CA ASP A 129 16.23 -2.68 -22.59
C ASP A 129 16.96 -2.78 -23.94
N ILE A 130 18.29 -2.59 -23.96
CA ILE A 130 19.07 -2.74 -25.18
C ILE A 130 19.52 -4.19 -25.33
N ARG A 131 19.03 -4.83 -26.40
CA ARG A 131 19.39 -6.21 -26.65
C ARG A 131 20.90 -6.36 -26.90
N GLY A 132 21.57 -7.21 -26.12
CA GLY A 132 23.00 -7.49 -26.26
C GLY A 132 23.90 -6.36 -25.73
N PHE A 133 23.42 -5.51 -24.83
CA PHE A 133 24.19 -4.39 -24.28
C PHE A 133 25.46 -4.86 -23.53
N THR A 134 25.38 -5.93 -22.75
CA THR A 134 26.53 -6.44 -21.98
C THR A 134 27.75 -6.77 -22.86
N PRO A 135 27.65 -7.68 -23.86
CA PRO A 135 28.78 -7.97 -24.74
C PRO A 135 29.20 -6.76 -25.58
N PHE A 136 28.27 -5.87 -25.94
CA PHE A 136 28.57 -4.63 -26.64
C PHE A 136 29.39 -3.69 -25.77
N SER A 137 29.02 -3.52 -24.49
CA SER A 137 29.71 -2.63 -23.56
C SER A 137 31.10 -3.13 -23.18
N GLU A 138 31.30 -4.44 -23.14
CA GLU A 138 32.62 -5.06 -22.87
C GLU A 138 33.61 -4.88 -24.04
N ALA A 139 33.08 -4.76 -25.26
CA ALA A 139 33.92 -4.61 -26.47
C ALA A 139 34.38 -3.17 -26.79
N LEU A 140 33.84 -2.17 -26.10
CA LEU A 140 34.11 -0.75 -26.36
C LEU A 140 34.82 -0.05 -25.21
N ALA A 141 35.44 1.10 -25.51
CA ALA A 141 36.00 1.97 -24.48
C ALA A 141 34.83 2.54 -23.61
N ALA A 142 35.05 2.66 -22.32
CA ALA A 142 34.01 3.09 -21.36
C ALA A 142 33.34 4.43 -21.73
N TYR A 143 34.08 5.37 -22.25
CA TYR A 143 33.55 6.67 -22.71
C TYR A 143 32.62 6.54 -23.92
N ASP A 144 32.89 5.62 -24.83
CA ASP A 144 32.05 5.38 -26.01
C ASP A 144 30.73 4.72 -25.59
N VAL A 145 30.80 3.80 -24.64
CA VAL A 145 29.61 3.17 -24.07
C VAL A 145 28.71 4.23 -23.42
N ILE A 146 29.27 5.10 -22.57
CA ILE A 146 28.53 6.16 -21.91
C ILE A 146 27.92 7.14 -22.92
N PHE A 147 28.67 7.50 -23.96
CA PHE A 147 28.18 8.39 -25.01
C PHE A 147 26.98 7.81 -25.75
N ILE A 148 27.07 6.53 -26.17
CA ILE A 148 26.01 5.82 -26.86
C ILE A 148 24.79 5.66 -26.00
N LEU A 149 25.00 5.25 -24.72
CA LEU A 149 23.95 5.07 -23.74
C LEU A 149 23.18 6.39 -23.48
N ASN A 150 23.89 7.47 -23.25
CA ASN A 150 23.27 8.79 -23.04
C ASN A 150 22.46 9.25 -24.24
N ARG A 151 22.95 9.00 -25.46
CA ARG A 151 22.21 9.31 -26.69
C ARG A 151 20.96 8.49 -26.83
N TYR A 152 21.01 7.17 -26.54
CA TYR A 152 19.86 6.27 -26.51
C TYR A 152 18.82 6.73 -25.50
N ILE A 153 19.24 6.98 -24.25
CA ILE A 153 18.37 7.44 -23.16
C ILE A 153 17.69 8.77 -23.54
N SER A 154 18.42 9.72 -24.11
CA SER A 154 17.86 11.01 -24.54
C SER A 154 16.78 10.83 -25.60
N ILE A 155 17.03 10.03 -26.64
CA ILE A 155 16.08 9.77 -27.72
C ILE A 155 14.82 9.07 -27.16
N MET A 156 15.00 8.03 -26.35
CA MET A 156 13.90 7.27 -25.78
C MET A 156 13.04 8.11 -24.84
N ARG A 157 13.69 8.92 -23.99
CA ARG A 157 12.99 9.87 -23.11
C ARG A 157 12.10 10.83 -23.91
N ASP A 158 12.61 11.39 -24.98
CA ASP A 158 11.87 12.34 -25.81
C ASP A 158 10.66 11.66 -26.49
N VAL A 159 10.81 10.41 -26.91
CA VAL A 159 9.70 9.62 -27.46
C VAL A 159 8.66 9.32 -26.41
N ILE A 160 9.09 8.90 -25.21
CA ILE A 160 8.18 8.60 -24.08
C ILE A 160 7.37 9.84 -23.72
N ILE A 161 8.02 10.99 -23.53
CA ILE A 161 7.36 12.25 -23.15
C ILE A 161 6.38 12.70 -24.23
N ARG A 162 6.77 12.66 -25.51
CA ARG A 162 5.89 13.04 -26.64
C ARG A 162 4.64 12.18 -26.73
N ASN A 163 4.70 10.94 -26.26
CA ASN A 163 3.54 10.02 -26.21
C ASN A 163 2.80 10.04 -24.86
N GLY A 164 3.00 11.06 -24.02
CA GLY A 164 2.28 11.23 -22.76
C GLY A 164 2.76 10.34 -21.61
N GLY A 165 3.95 9.71 -21.77
CA GLY A 165 4.56 8.92 -20.71
C GLY A 165 5.51 9.75 -19.84
N GLU A 166 5.82 9.21 -18.68
CA GLU A 166 6.85 9.73 -17.77
C GLU A 166 7.89 8.64 -17.53
N VAL A 167 9.19 9.00 -17.60
CA VAL A 167 10.27 8.09 -17.22
C VAL A 167 10.34 8.04 -15.69
N ASN A 168 10.13 6.85 -15.15
CA ASN A 168 10.16 6.63 -13.71
C ASN A 168 11.59 6.33 -13.20
N ASN A 169 12.34 5.51 -13.92
CA ASN A 169 13.70 5.14 -13.54
C ASN A 169 14.53 4.65 -14.72
N TYR A 170 15.87 4.79 -14.57
CA TYR A 170 16.89 4.18 -15.43
C TYR A 170 17.62 3.10 -14.63
N ILE A 171 17.73 1.90 -15.18
CA ILE A 171 18.38 0.74 -14.52
C ILE A 171 19.42 0.20 -15.49
N GLY A 172 20.64 0.74 -15.43
CA GLY A 172 21.66 0.47 -16.45
C GLY A 172 21.24 1.02 -17.80
N ASP A 173 21.10 0.16 -18.80
CA ASP A 173 20.58 0.46 -20.13
C ASP A 173 19.06 0.31 -20.25
N ALA A 174 18.40 -0.17 -19.19
CA ALA A 174 16.95 -0.31 -19.16
C ALA A 174 16.24 0.99 -18.73
N ILE A 175 15.07 1.21 -19.32
CA ILE A 175 14.19 2.35 -19.01
C ILE A 175 12.84 1.83 -18.53
N LEU A 176 12.42 2.29 -17.36
CA LEU A 176 11.08 2.12 -16.83
C LEU A 176 10.27 3.39 -17.04
N ALA A 177 9.20 3.30 -17.81
CA ALA A 177 8.29 4.41 -18.07
C ALA A 177 6.84 4.05 -17.73
N ILE A 178 6.06 5.07 -17.37
CA ILE A 178 4.66 4.95 -16.96
C ILE A 178 3.81 5.88 -17.82
N PHE A 179 2.66 5.38 -18.31
CA PHE A 179 1.69 6.12 -19.10
C PHE A 179 0.33 6.14 -18.39
N GLY A 180 -0.39 7.25 -18.48
CA GLY A 180 -1.70 7.41 -17.85
C GLY A 180 -1.67 8.04 -16.46
N LEU A 181 -0.57 8.70 -16.08
CA LEU A 181 -0.47 9.44 -14.83
C LEU A 181 -1.23 10.77 -14.87
N LYS A 182 -1.40 11.35 -16.05
CA LYS A 182 -2.15 12.60 -16.31
C LYS A 182 -3.53 12.31 -16.83
#